data_4751fda6cb3eb2c8d244d40ddc854406
#
_entry.id   4751fda6cb3eb2c8d244d40ddc854406
#
_cell.length_a   1.000
_cell.length_b   1.000
_cell.length_c   1.000
_cell.angle_alpha   90.00
_cell.angle_beta   90.00
_cell.angle_gamma   90.00
#
_symmetry.space_group_name_H-M   'P 1'
#
loop_
_entity.id
_entity.type
_entity.pdbx_description
1 polymer ?
#
loop_
_entity_poly.entity_id
_entity_poly.type
_entity_poly.pdbx_seq_one_letter_code
_entity_poly.pdbx_strand_id
1 'polypeptide(L)'
;LPRVKNQRWPQNPIDFFVLQRLEAEKVVPSVPVDRRRLIRRVFLDLVGYPPTYEQVQEFIANDHPEAYEQLVEQLLASPQYGVRWARPWLDLARYADSNGYQADQYRNVWPYRDWVINALNEDMPFDQFTIEQIAGDLLESPTVAQHISTGFHRLTTLNVEGGVDPEMSRLNQVIDRVNTTGSVWLGSTIECSQCHNHKYDPFSQKEYYQMMAYFNNTPLEVSGKSTAYNFFGPKIEVDRTPTQQRQLAVLEAVKEKQQVALDQITKRVESGYVDWVALISARKYRDSTWFALTPVSQKSVNGATLTVLNDQSV
;
A
#
# COMPACT_ATOMS: atom_id res chain seq x y z
N LEU A 1 24.29 -22.58 31.48
CA LEU A 1 23.16 -23.34 30.96
C LEU A 1 22.54 -24.13 32.12
N PRO A 2 21.21 -24.30 32.14
CA PRO A 2 20.55 -25.08 33.18
C PRO A 2 20.94 -26.55 33.11
N ARG A 3 20.91 -27.23 34.26
CA ARG A 3 21.13 -28.67 34.30
C ARG A 3 19.85 -29.40 33.89
N VAL A 4 19.98 -30.32 32.95
CA VAL A 4 18.89 -31.16 32.42
C VAL A 4 19.26 -32.65 32.58
N LYS A 5 18.27 -33.53 32.70
CA LYS A 5 18.47 -34.97 32.84
C LYS A 5 18.92 -35.61 31.54
N ASN A 6 18.23 -35.24 30.43
CA ASN A 6 18.56 -35.75 29.12
C ASN A 6 19.51 -34.77 28.35
N GLN A 7 20.80 -34.95 28.54
CA GLN A 7 21.84 -34.10 27.92
C GLN A 7 22.02 -34.36 26.43
N ARG A 8 21.36 -35.38 25.84
CA ARG A 8 21.49 -35.70 24.39
C ARG A 8 20.42 -35.03 23.55
N TRP A 9 19.35 -34.54 24.12
CA TRP A 9 18.24 -33.93 23.40
C TRP A 9 18.56 -32.50 22.94
N PRO A 10 19.20 -31.63 23.75
CA PRO A 10 19.50 -30.27 23.34
C PRO A 10 20.49 -30.22 22.16
N GLN A 11 20.18 -29.46 21.13
CA GLN A 11 21.02 -29.20 19.96
C GLN A 11 21.72 -27.83 20.06
N ASN A 12 21.13 -26.90 20.81
CA ASN A 12 21.63 -25.54 21.00
C ASN A 12 21.38 -25.06 22.46
N PRO A 13 21.96 -23.91 22.87
CA PRO A 13 21.80 -23.39 24.23
C PRO A 13 20.35 -23.16 24.67
N ILE A 14 19.46 -22.76 23.76
CA ILE A 14 18.05 -22.49 24.08
C ILE A 14 17.33 -23.78 24.50
N ASP A 15 17.67 -24.89 23.88
CA ASP A 15 17.06 -26.18 24.16
C ASP A 15 17.23 -26.63 25.62
N PHE A 16 18.33 -26.23 26.27
CA PHE A 16 18.54 -26.52 27.69
C PHE A 16 17.48 -25.85 28.59
N PHE A 17 17.10 -24.60 28.26
CA PHE A 17 16.05 -23.89 29.00
C PHE A 17 14.68 -24.51 28.75
N VAL A 18 14.39 -24.84 27.50
CA VAL A 18 13.14 -25.51 27.10
C VAL A 18 13.03 -26.87 27.80
N LEU A 19 14.08 -27.69 27.72
CA LEU A 19 14.07 -29.03 28.30
C LEU A 19 13.98 -29.00 29.83
N GLN A 20 14.66 -28.05 30.51
CA GLN A 20 14.53 -27.87 31.94
C GLN A 20 13.06 -27.63 32.32
N ARG A 21 12.35 -26.80 31.60
CA ARG A 21 10.93 -26.54 31.87
C ARG A 21 10.08 -27.77 31.61
N LEU A 22 10.30 -28.46 30.47
CA LEU A 22 9.60 -29.71 30.17
C LEU A 22 9.82 -30.78 31.28
N GLU A 23 11.05 -30.97 31.73
CA GLU A 23 11.38 -31.92 32.80
C GLU A 23 10.71 -31.53 34.11
N ALA A 24 10.64 -30.24 34.47
CA ALA A 24 9.95 -29.74 35.65
C ALA A 24 8.45 -30.05 35.61
N GLU A 25 7.83 -29.89 34.47
CA GLU A 25 6.40 -30.18 34.26
C GLU A 25 6.13 -31.66 33.94
N LYS A 26 7.16 -32.51 33.92
CA LYS A 26 7.08 -33.94 33.58
C LYS A 26 6.51 -34.19 32.14
N VAL A 27 6.77 -33.29 31.24
CA VAL A 27 6.41 -33.39 29.82
C VAL A 27 7.61 -33.94 29.05
N VAL A 28 7.36 -34.94 28.21
CA VAL A 28 8.39 -35.50 27.31
C VAL A 28 8.36 -34.79 25.98
N PRO A 29 9.52 -34.36 25.44
CA PRO A 29 9.56 -33.82 24.05
C PRO A 29 8.98 -34.81 23.06
N SER A 30 8.26 -34.28 22.05
CA SER A 30 7.75 -35.09 20.95
C SER A 30 8.90 -35.68 20.13
N VAL A 31 8.65 -36.80 19.46
CA VAL A 31 9.60 -37.36 18.50
C VAL A 31 9.82 -36.39 17.33
N PRO A 32 11.03 -36.36 16.76
CA PRO A 32 11.31 -35.56 15.56
C PRO A 32 10.29 -35.86 14.45
N VAL A 33 9.88 -34.81 13.74
CA VAL A 33 8.97 -34.95 12.60
C VAL A 33 9.68 -35.65 11.43
N ASP A 34 8.92 -36.37 10.59
CA ASP A 34 9.47 -36.98 9.37
C ASP A 34 9.93 -35.89 8.37
N ARG A 35 10.88 -36.25 7.49
CA ARG A 35 11.50 -35.32 6.53
C ARG A 35 10.52 -34.66 5.58
N ARG A 36 9.44 -35.34 5.19
CA ARG A 36 8.40 -34.81 4.30
C ARG A 36 7.62 -33.68 4.97
N ARG A 37 7.28 -33.83 6.25
CA ARG A 37 6.62 -32.78 7.01
C ARG A 37 7.59 -31.65 7.37
N LEU A 38 8.86 -32.01 7.63
CA LEU A 38 9.90 -31.03 7.95
C LEU A 38 10.08 -30.02 6.81
N ILE A 39 10.35 -30.51 5.59
CA ILE A 39 10.53 -29.60 4.44
C ILE A 39 9.28 -28.70 4.22
N ARG A 40 8.07 -29.27 4.34
CA ARG A 40 6.85 -28.50 4.21
C ARG A 40 6.76 -27.37 5.23
N ARG A 41 7.13 -27.61 6.50
CA ARG A 41 7.13 -26.59 7.55
C ARG A 41 8.13 -25.50 7.24
N VAL A 42 9.35 -25.85 6.91
CA VAL A 42 10.42 -24.90 6.60
C VAL A 42 10.03 -23.98 5.42
N PHE A 43 9.46 -24.52 4.35
CA PHE A 43 8.96 -23.73 3.23
C PHE A 43 7.86 -22.75 3.64
N LEU A 44 6.87 -23.23 4.41
CA LEU A 44 5.76 -22.37 4.86
C LEU A 44 6.23 -21.26 5.81
N ASP A 45 7.21 -21.55 6.66
CA ASP A 45 7.76 -20.57 7.60
C ASP A 45 8.62 -19.53 6.87
N LEU A 46 9.57 -19.96 6.03
CA LEU A 46 10.56 -19.06 5.43
C LEU A 46 10.04 -18.32 4.20
N VAL A 47 9.31 -19.00 3.31
CA VAL A 47 8.89 -18.43 2.01
C VAL A 47 7.37 -18.38 1.82
N GLY A 48 6.59 -18.97 2.73
CA GLY A 48 5.14 -18.82 2.80
C GLY A 48 4.32 -19.69 1.85
N TYR A 49 4.96 -20.58 1.08
CA TYR A 49 4.29 -21.55 0.19
C TYR A 49 4.89 -22.95 0.35
N PRO A 50 4.18 -24.04 -0.05
CA PRO A 50 4.69 -25.39 0.06
C PRO A 50 5.75 -25.72 -1.00
N PRO A 51 6.68 -26.66 -0.72
CA PRO A 51 7.63 -27.16 -1.72
C PRO A 51 6.91 -27.88 -2.86
N THR A 52 7.56 -27.96 -4.03
CA THR A 52 7.10 -28.81 -5.13
C THR A 52 7.33 -30.29 -4.80
N TYR A 53 6.71 -31.16 -5.59
CA TYR A 53 6.90 -32.60 -5.42
C TYR A 53 8.37 -33.01 -5.59
N GLU A 54 9.03 -32.46 -6.60
CA GLU A 54 10.44 -32.70 -6.90
C GLU A 54 11.35 -32.29 -5.73
N GLN A 55 11.15 -31.09 -5.18
CA GLN A 55 11.90 -30.60 -4.02
C GLN A 55 11.72 -31.50 -2.80
N VAL A 56 10.50 -32.03 -2.59
CA VAL A 56 10.25 -32.99 -1.51
C VAL A 56 11.04 -34.29 -1.74
N GLN A 57 11.05 -34.81 -2.97
CA GLN A 57 11.78 -36.05 -3.29
C GLN A 57 13.29 -35.88 -3.15
N GLU A 58 13.83 -34.78 -3.65
CA GLU A 58 15.26 -34.43 -3.50
C GLU A 58 15.68 -34.34 -2.04
N PHE A 59 14.90 -33.64 -1.22
CA PHE A 59 15.22 -33.51 0.21
C PHE A 59 15.11 -34.83 0.96
N ILE A 60 14.14 -35.70 0.63
CA ILE A 60 14.01 -37.01 1.25
C ILE A 60 15.18 -37.92 0.86
N ALA A 61 15.64 -37.85 -0.38
CA ALA A 61 16.74 -38.66 -0.90
C ALA A 61 18.12 -38.15 -0.51
N ASN A 62 18.25 -36.93 -0.03
CA ASN A 62 19.52 -36.32 0.37
C ASN A 62 19.91 -36.75 1.79
N ASP A 63 20.79 -37.75 1.93
CA ASP A 63 21.28 -38.26 3.22
C ASP A 63 22.47 -37.46 3.79
N HIS A 64 22.79 -36.29 3.20
CA HIS A 64 23.87 -35.45 3.70
C HIS A 64 23.54 -34.95 5.13
N PRO A 65 24.49 -34.99 6.08
CA PRO A 65 24.25 -34.52 7.46
C PRO A 65 23.73 -33.10 7.55
N GLU A 66 24.18 -32.21 6.65
CA GLU A 66 23.79 -30.78 6.59
C GLU A 66 22.66 -30.50 5.59
N ALA A 67 21.90 -31.52 5.19
CA ALA A 67 20.83 -31.34 4.19
C ALA A 67 19.75 -30.36 4.66
N TYR A 68 19.47 -30.30 5.95
CA TYR A 68 18.53 -29.37 6.53
C TYR A 68 19.05 -27.93 6.52
N GLU A 69 20.28 -27.73 6.96
CA GLU A 69 20.94 -26.44 6.96
C GLU A 69 21.06 -25.87 5.56
N GLN A 70 21.46 -26.70 4.58
CA GLN A 70 21.54 -26.31 3.17
C GLN A 70 20.19 -25.88 2.62
N LEU A 71 19.11 -26.58 2.98
CA LEU A 71 17.76 -26.18 2.62
C LEU A 71 17.37 -24.84 3.21
N VAL A 72 17.67 -24.61 4.47
CA VAL A 72 17.38 -23.34 5.16
C VAL A 72 18.14 -22.19 4.48
N GLU A 73 19.44 -22.34 4.25
CA GLU A 73 20.26 -21.32 3.56
C GLU A 73 19.73 -21.01 2.15
N GLN A 74 19.35 -22.04 1.40
CA GLN A 74 18.73 -21.86 0.08
C GLN A 74 17.43 -21.04 0.14
N LEU A 75 16.59 -21.29 1.13
CA LEU A 75 15.32 -20.57 1.29
C LEU A 75 15.51 -19.15 1.82
N LEU A 76 16.47 -18.92 2.71
CA LEU A 76 16.86 -17.59 3.17
C LEU A 76 17.40 -16.73 2.02
N ALA A 77 18.17 -17.31 1.11
CA ALA A 77 18.67 -16.63 -0.09
C ALA A 77 17.60 -16.42 -1.18
N SER A 78 16.41 -16.96 -1.02
CA SER A 78 15.32 -16.82 -1.99
C SER A 78 14.68 -15.42 -1.90
N PRO A 79 14.42 -14.74 -3.03
CA PRO A 79 13.66 -13.47 -3.03
C PRO A 79 12.29 -13.57 -2.36
N GLN A 80 11.74 -14.77 -2.27
CA GLN A 80 10.44 -15.03 -1.64
C GLN A 80 10.49 -14.91 -0.10
N TYR A 81 11.67 -15.00 0.49
CA TYR A 81 11.88 -14.72 1.92
C TYR A 81 11.43 -13.30 2.27
N GLY A 82 11.96 -12.31 1.56
CA GLY A 82 11.55 -10.91 1.77
C GLY A 82 10.07 -10.68 1.49
N VAL A 83 9.51 -11.30 0.42
CA VAL A 83 8.07 -11.20 0.13
C VAL A 83 7.22 -11.76 1.29
N ARG A 84 7.63 -12.89 1.87
CA ARG A 84 6.94 -13.51 3.01
C ARG A 84 7.00 -12.64 4.26
N TRP A 85 8.20 -12.15 4.59
CA TRP A 85 8.44 -11.44 5.84
C TRP A 85 8.14 -9.95 5.78
N ALA A 86 8.03 -9.36 4.58
CA ALA A 86 7.50 -8.01 4.41
C ALA A 86 6.02 -7.90 4.82
N ARG A 87 5.23 -8.97 4.70
CA ARG A 87 3.78 -8.90 4.97
C ARG A 87 3.45 -8.46 6.38
N PRO A 88 3.96 -9.07 7.48
CA PRO A 88 3.67 -8.59 8.82
C PRO A 88 4.20 -7.16 9.07
N TRP A 89 5.32 -6.77 8.45
CA TRP A 89 5.79 -5.39 8.54
C TRP A 89 4.86 -4.41 7.82
N LEU A 90 4.41 -4.75 6.63
CA LEU A 90 3.48 -3.93 5.86
C LEU A 90 2.11 -3.78 6.55
N ASP A 91 1.65 -4.83 7.26
CA ASP A 91 0.46 -4.75 8.12
C ASP A 91 0.66 -3.74 9.26
N LEU A 92 1.80 -3.78 9.95
CA LEU A 92 2.15 -2.80 10.98
C LEU A 92 2.27 -1.38 10.41
N ALA A 93 2.83 -1.24 9.21
CA ALA A 93 2.95 0.03 8.50
C ALA A 93 1.62 0.52 7.91
N ARG A 94 0.54 -0.23 7.98
CA ARG A 94 -0.78 0.08 7.40
C ARG A 94 -0.76 0.21 5.88
N TYR A 95 0.10 -0.57 5.20
CA TYR A 95 0.26 -0.50 3.75
C TYR A 95 -1.06 -0.79 3.04
N ALA A 96 -1.43 0.09 2.12
CA ALA A 96 -2.52 -0.10 1.18
C ALA A 96 -2.21 0.62 -0.14
N ASP A 97 -2.68 0.06 -1.25
CA ASP A 97 -2.60 0.67 -2.58
C ASP A 97 -3.74 1.67 -2.84
N SER A 98 -4.49 2.02 -1.79
CA SER A 98 -5.58 2.99 -1.83
C SER A 98 -5.54 3.93 -0.62
N ASN A 99 -6.33 5.01 -0.68
CA ASN A 99 -6.29 6.08 0.31
C ASN A 99 -7.15 5.87 1.54
N GLY A 100 -8.12 4.96 1.47
CA GLY A 100 -9.22 4.90 2.42
C GLY A 100 -10.28 6.00 2.18
N TYR A 101 -11.14 6.22 3.15
CA TYR A 101 -12.32 7.06 3.06
C TYR A 101 -13.31 6.65 1.95
N GLN A 102 -14.34 7.45 1.68
CA GLN A 102 -15.42 7.09 0.78
C GLN A 102 -14.96 6.91 -0.67
N ALA A 103 -14.05 7.74 -1.14
CA ALA A 103 -13.60 7.74 -2.53
C ALA A 103 -12.49 6.71 -2.83
N ASP A 104 -11.77 6.27 -1.81
CA ASP A 104 -10.75 5.21 -1.80
C ASP A 104 -9.88 5.12 -3.07
N GLN A 105 -9.35 6.28 -3.51
CA GLN A 105 -8.54 6.34 -4.73
C GLN A 105 -7.25 5.55 -4.61
N TYR A 106 -6.80 5.02 -5.75
CA TYR A 106 -5.53 4.35 -5.89
C TYR A 106 -4.33 5.25 -5.52
N ARG A 107 -3.33 4.67 -4.85
CA ARG A 107 -2.07 5.31 -4.43
C ARG A 107 -0.87 4.59 -5.02
N ASN A 108 0.07 5.35 -5.55
CA ASN A 108 1.34 4.83 -6.03
C ASN A 108 2.38 4.75 -4.88
N VAL A 109 2.17 3.85 -3.92
CA VAL A 109 3.10 3.62 -2.79
C VAL A 109 3.82 2.28 -2.86
N TRP A 110 3.62 1.53 -3.94
CA TRP A 110 4.29 0.24 -4.17
C TRP A 110 5.83 0.29 -4.06
N PRO A 111 6.55 1.42 -4.35
CA PRO A 111 8.00 1.44 -4.16
C PRO A 111 8.41 1.21 -2.70
N TYR A 112 7.62 1.70 -1.73
CA TYR A 112 7.89 1.42 -0.32
C TYR A 112 7.74 -0.07 0.02
N ARG A 113 6.71 -0.75 -0.49
CA ARG A 113 6.57 -2.20 -0.34
C ARG A 113 7.79 -2.94 -0.89
N ASP A 114 8.22 -2.58 -2.07
CA ASP A 114 9.37 -3.21 -2.74
C ASP A 114 10.67 -2.91 -1.99
N TRP A 115 10.81 -1.70 -1.42
CA TRP A 115 11.93 -1.36 -0.54
C TRP A 115 11.96 -2.25 0.70
N VAL A 116 10.84 -2.47 1.39
CA VAL A 116 10.76 -3.37 2.56
C VAL A 116 11.16 -4.80 2.18
N ILE A 117 10.66 -5.30 1.04
CA ILE A 117 11.01 -6.64 0.53
C ILE A 117 12.52 -6.75 0.30
N ASN A 118 13.12 -5.76 -0.36
CA ASN A 118 14.54 -5.76 -0.66
C ASN A 118 15.40 -5.65 0.61
N ALA A 119 15.04 -4.77 1.54
CA ALA A 119 15.73 -4.62 2.80
C ALA A 119 15.79 -5.94 3.60
N LEU A 120 14.70 -6.71 3.60
CA LEU A 120 14.65 -8.02 4.25
C LEU A 120 15.45 -9.09 3.48
N ASN A 121 15.46 -9.04 2.15
CA ASN A 121 16.27 -9.96 1.35
C ASN A 121 17.79 -9.66 1.44
N GLU A 122 18.15 -8.41 1.71
CA GLU A 122 19.53 -7.96 1.91
C GLU A 122 19.99 -8.10 3.38
N ASP A 123 19.13 -8.66 4.25
CA ASP A 123 19.36 -8.78 5.69
C ASP A 123 19.82 -7.45 6.31
N MET A 124 19.12 -6.35 5.93
CA MET A 124 19.44 -5.01 6.42
C MET A 124 19.39 -4.96 7.95
N PRO A 125 20.44 -4.45 8.63
CA PRO A 125 20.45 -4.30 10.08
C PRO A 125 19.21 -3.50 10.57
N PHE A 126 18.59 -3.95 11.66
CA PHE A 126 17.33 -3.39 12.14
C PHE A 126 17.42 -1.90 12.52
N ASP A 127 18.55 -1.46 13.03
CA ASP A 127 18.82 -0.05 13.31
C ASP A 127 18.84 0.80 12.02
N GLN A 128 19.50 0.33 10.97
CA GLN A 128 19.49 0.98 9.65
C GLN A 128 18.07 0.97 9.06
N PHE A 129 17.40 -0.17 9.08
CA PHE A 129 16.00 -0.31 8.62
C PHE A 129 15.06 0.66 9.34
N THR A 130 15.28 0.90 10.63
CA THR A 130 14.52 1.86 11.44
C THR A 130 14.84 3.30 11.05
N ILE A 131 16.13 3.67 11.00
CA ILE A 131 16.58 5.03 10.70
C ILE A 131 16.07 5.46 9.32
N GLU A 132 16.21 4.59 8.31
CA GLU A 132 15.80 4.91 6.95
C GLU A 132 14.29 5.12 6.83
N GLN A 133 13.47 4.36 7.54
CA GLN A 133 12.01 4.55 7.50
C GLN A 133 11.54 5.80 8.26
N ILE A 134 12.21 6.15 9.36
CA ILE A 134 11.78 7.31 10.17
C ILE A 134 12.35 8.62 9.61
N ALA A 135 13.59 8.60 9.11
CA ALA A 135 14.36 9.79 8.78
C ALA A 135 15.32 9.59 7.59
N GLY A 136 15.00 8.69 6.66
CA GLY A 136 15.85 8.40 5.51
C GLY A 136 16.10 9.62 4.62
N ASP A 137 15.13 10.50 4.49
CA ASP A 137 15.23 11.77 3.76
C ASP A 137 16.10 12.83 4.45
N LEU A 138 16.41 12.66 5.73
CA LEU A 138 17.25 13.56 6.53
C LEU A 138 18.72 13.12 6.62
N LEU A 139 19.07 11.98 6.02
CA LEU A 139 20.44 11.51 5.95
C LEU A 139 21.32 12.43 5.10
N GLU A 140 22.63 12.41 5.33
CA GLU A 140 23.56 13.17 4.50
C GLU A 140 23.57 12.62 3.07
N SER A 141 23.14 13.43 2.10
CA SER A 141 23.02 13.05 0.67
C SER A 141 22.15 11.80 0.44
N PRO A 142 20.87 11.82 0.84
CA PRO A 142 20.04 10.62 0.82
C PRO A 142 19.82 10.09 -0.61
N THR A 143 19.88 8.80 -0.75
CA THR A 143 19.60 8.09 -1.99
C THR A 143 18.09 8.06 -2.29
N VAL A 144 17.72 7.73 -3.53
CA VAL A 144 16.31 7.50 -3.91
C VAL A 144 15.68 6.40 -3.03
N ALA A 145 16.42 5.33 -2.74
CA ALA A 145 15.95 4.26 -1.86
C ALA A 145 15.64 4.75 -0.44
N GLN A 146 16.48 5.61 0.11
CA GLN A 146 16.28 6.23 1.44
C GLN A 146 15.12 7.24 1.47
N HIS A 147 14.86 7.93 0.37
CA HIS A 147 13.61 8.69 0.24
C HIS A 147 12.38 7.77 0.16
N ILE A 148 12.47 6.64 -0.57
CA ILE A 148 11.37 5.68 -0.69
C ILE A 148 11.04 5.04 0.67
N SER A 149 12.04 4.75 1.50
CA SER A 149 11.84 4.13 2.82
C SER A 149 10.96 4.98 3.75
N THR A 150 11.03 6.32 3.64
CA THR A 150 10.15 7.22 4.40
C THR A 150 8.67 7.14 3.96
N GLY A 151 8.38 6.34 2.94
CA GLY A 151 7.03 5.96 2.54
C GLY A 151 6.19 5.39 3.69
N PHE A 152 6.82 4.86 4.75
CA PHE A 152 6.16 4.51 6.00
C PHE A 152 5.24 5.62 6.52
N HIS A 153 5.71 6.86 6.49
CA HIS A 153 4.95 8.05 6.93
C HIS A 153 3.90 8.52 5.91
N ARG A 154 3.94 7.98 4.68
CA ARG A 154 2.98 8.30 3.61
C ARG A 154 1.75 7.37 3.61
N LEU A 155 1.72 6.36 4.47
CA LEU A 155 0.63 5.37 4.54
C LEU A 155 -0.56 5.83 5.40
N THR A 156 -0.54 7.06 5.87
CA THR A 156 -1.71 7.67 6.52
C THR A 156 -2.89 7.73 5.52
N THR A 157 -4.11 7.59 6.02
CA THR A 157 -5.30 7.81 5.19
C THR A 157 -5.43 9.27 4.78
N LEU A 158 -5.85 9.52 3.55
CA LEU A 158 -6.01 10.87 2.99
C LEU A 158 -7.48 11.13 2.65
N ASN A 159 -8.08 12.12 3.29
CA ASN A 159 -9.40 12.58 2.90
C ASN A 159 -9.28 13.63 1.78
N VAL A 160 -9.80 13.31 0.61
CA VAL A 160 -9.80 14.17 -0.60
C VAL A 160 -11.21 14.55 -1.01
N GLU A 161 -12.19 14.37 -0.13
CA GLU A 161 -13.59 14.67 -0.39
C GLU A 161 -13.86 16.18 -0.37
N GLY A 162 -14.91 16.60 -1.07
CA GLY A 162 -15.35 18.00 -1.04
C GLY A 162 -15.76 18.44 0.36
N GLY A 163 -15.26 19.61 0.81
CA GLY A 163 -15.57 20.16 2.12
C GLY A 163 -14.65 19.73 3.26
N VAL A 164 -13.61 18.98 2.98
CA VAL A 164 -12.57 18.64 3.96
C VAL A 164 -11.81 19.90 4.39
N ASP A 165 -11.66 20.08 5.69
CA ASP A 165 -10.72 21.07 6.23
C ASP A 165 -9.28 20.56 6.05
N PRO A 166 -8.42 21.25 5.26
CA PRO A 166 -7.07 20.78 4.97
C PRO A 166 -6.19 20.69 6.21
N GLU A 167 -6.32 21.66 7.14
CA GLU A 167 -5.50 21.67 8.36
C GLU A 167 -5.92 20.57 9.33
N MET A 168 -7.20 20.32 9.47
CA MET A 168 -7.71 19.19 10.25
C MET A 168 -7.23 17.85 9.65
N SER A 169 -7.27 17.72 8.33
CA SER A 169 -6.76 16.54 7.65
C SER A 169 -5.26 16.34 7.89
N ARG A 170 -4.46 17.41 7.78
CA ARG A 170 -3.03 17.38 8.08
C ARG A 170 -2.76 16.97 9.53
N LEU A 171 -3.49 17.54 10.49
CA LEU A 171 -3.34 17.22 11.90
C LEU A 171 -3.63 15.75 12.18
N ASN A 172 -4.70 15.20 11.59
CA ASN A 172 -5.04 13.79 11.71
C ASN A 172 -3.93 12.88 11.17
N GLN A 173 -3.27 13.27 10.07
CA GLN A 173 -2.14 12.53 9.54
C GLN A 173 -0.91 12.59 10.46
N VAL A 174 -0.65 13.74 11.09
CA VAL A 174 0.44 13.88 12.07
C VAL A 174 0.18 13.00 13.29
N ILE A 175 -1.05 13.02 13.81
CA ILE A 175 -1.48 12.14 14.92
C ILE A 175 -1.29 10.66 14.56
N ASP A 176 -1.73 10.26 13.37
CA ASP A 176 -1.59 8.89 12.91
C ASP A 176 -0.12 8.45 12.79
N ARG A 177 0.78 9.32 12.30
CA ARG A 177 2.23 9.06 12.27
C ARG A 177 2.81 8.82 13.66
N VAL A 178 2.43 9.65 14.64
CA VAL A 178 2.84 9.48 16.05
C VAL A 178 2.37 8.13 16.59
N ASN A 179 1.07 7.87 16.47
CA ASN A 179 0.44 6.67 17.01
C ASN A 179 1.04 5.40 16.39
N THR A 180 1.24 5.40 15.07
CA THR A 180 1.82 4.25 14.37
C THR A 180 3.28 4.05 14.73
N THR A 181 4.07 5.10 14.80
CA THR A 181 5.48 5.01 15.23
C THR A 181 5.57 4.43 16.64
N GLY A 182 4.72 4.87 17.56
CA GLY A 182 4.66 4.31 18.91
C GLY A 182 4.26 2.83 18.91
N SER A 183 3.23 2.46 18.17
CA SER A 183 2.77 1.07 18.10
C SER A 183 3.80 0.13 17.49
N VAL A 184 4.50 0.57 16.42
CA VAL A 184 5.45 -0.28 15.68
C VAL A 184 6.77 -0.44 16.43
N TRP A 185 7.38 0.64 16.91
CA TRP A 185 8.72 0.58 17.50
C TRP A 185 8.73 0.48 19.03
N LEU A 186 7.73 1.04 19.71
CA LEU A 186 7.64 0.96 21.17
C LEU A 186 6.74 -0.20 21.64
N GLY A 187 6.00 -0.83 20.71
CA GLY A 187 5.07 -1.90 21.05
C GLY A 187 3.94 -1.44 21.99
N SER A 188 3.66 -0.14 22.03
CA SER A 188 2.71 0.46 22.96
C SER A 188 1.76 1.41 22.23
N THR A 189 0.47 1.36 22.63
CA THR A 189 -0.57 2.25 22.08
C THR A 189 -0.51 3.61 22.76
N ILE A 190 0.40 4.47 22.33
CA ILE A 190 0.62 5.79 22.95
C ILE A 190 -0.54 6.78 22.72
N GLU A 191 -1.54 6.43 21.94
CA GLU A 191 -2.69 7.26 21.58
C GLU A 191 -3.46 7.78 22.81
N CYS A 192 -3.52 7.01 23.88
CA CYS A 192 -4.12 7.45 25.16
C CYS A 192 -3.48 8.74 25.69
N SER A 193 -2.19 8.94 25.42
CA SER A 193 -1.44 10.12 25.83
C SER A 193 -1.80 11.40 25.08
N GLN A 194 -2.62 11.32 24.05
CA GLN A 194 -3.19 12.51 23.40
C GLN A 194 -4.06 13.32 24.35
N CYS A 195 -4.82 12.68 25.26
CA CYS A 195 -5.75 13.37 26.14
C CYS A 195 -5.28 13.43 27.60
N HIS A 196 -4.49 12.45 28.07
CA HIS A 196 -3.99 12.37 29.46
C HIS A 196 -2.73 11.51 29.49
N ASN A 197 -1.99 11.52 30.59
CA ASN A 197 -0.85 10.59 30.77
C ASN A 197 -1.32 9.14 30.61
N HIS A 198 -0.50 8.30 29.95
CA HIS A 198 -0.84 6.90 29.75
C HIS A 198 -1.10 6.20 31.11
N LYS A 199 -2.13 5.34 31.16
CA LYS A 199 -2.57 4.77 32.42
C LYS A 199 -1.59 3.71 32.98
N TYR A 200 -0.98 2.95 32.08
CA TYR A 200 -0.18 1.79 32.43
C TYR A 200 1.30 1.97 32.11
N ASP A 201 1.60 2.59 30.99
CA ASP A 201 2.95 2.78 30.47
C ASP A 201 3.51 4.17 30.84
N PRO A 202 4.84 4.33 30.92
CA PRO A 202 5.46 5.56 31.38
C PRO A 202 5.48 6.66 30.29
N PHE A 203 4.37 6.90 29.60
CA PHE A 203 4.22 7.94 28.60
C PHE A 203 3.34 9.06 29.14
N SER A 204 3.90 10.27 29.23
CA SER A 204 3.12 11.47 29.58
C SER A 204 2.47 12.10 28.36
N GLN A 205 1.40 12.86 28.58
CA GLN A 205 0.80 13.70 27.54
C GLN A 205 1.81 14.67 26.93
N LYS A 206 2.71 15.22 27.77
CA LYS A 206 3.76 16.13 27.30
C LYS A 206 4.69 15.45 26.29
N GLU A 207 5.12 14.22 26.57
CA GLU A 207 6.00 13.46 25.65
C GLU A 207 5.29 13.09 24.35
N TYR A 208 3.99 12.82 24.39
CA TYR A 208 3.19 12.63 23.20
C TYR A 208 3.26 13.84 22.26
N TYR A 209 3.02 15.04 22.78
CA TYR A 209 3.09 16.27 21.98
C TYR A 209 4.52 16.68 21.60
N GLN A 210 5.52 16.30 22.39
CA GLN A 210 6.93 16.43 21.97
C GLN A 210 7.24 15.52 20.78
N MET A 211 6.78 14.26 20.80
CA MET A 211 6.92 13.36 19.66
C MET A 211 6.15 13.87 18.44
N MET A 212 4.94 14.40 18.64
CA MET A 212 4.14 15.00 17.58
C MET A 212 4.87 16.17 16.90
N ALA A 213 5.66 16.94 17.63
CA ALA A 213 6.40 18.08 17.09
C ALA A 213 7.41 17.67 16.01
N TYR A 214 8.00 16.46 16.06
CA TYR A 214 8.89 15.97 15.01
C TYR A 214 8.17 15.77 13.67
N PHE A 215 6.90 15.39 13.68
CA PHE A 215 6.10 15.17 12.47
C PHE A 215 5.31 16.40 12.01
N ASN A 216 5.22 17.45 12.86
CA ASN A 216 4.41 18.61 12.57
C ASN A 216 4.99 19.50 11.45
N ASN A 217 6.27 19.33 11.11
CA ASN A 217 6.94 20.07 10.02
C ASN A 217 6.75 19.42 8.65
N THR A 218 6.04 18.30 8.56
CA THR A 218 5.78 17.65 7.28
C THR A 218 4.81 18.47 6.43
N PRO A 219 5.08 18.65 5.12
CA PRO A 219 4.20 19.42 4.25
C PRO A 219 2.83 18.79 4.10
N LEU A 220 1.83 19.60 3.78
CA LEU A 220 0.51 19.13 3.40
C LEU A 220 0.61 18.19 2.19
N GLU A 221 0.01 17.03 2.30
CA GLU A 221 -0.04 16.07 1.18
C GLU A 221 -1.12 16.42 0.17
N VAL A 222 -2.12 17.17 0.58
CA VAL A 222 -3.21 17.66 -0.28
C VAL A 222 -3.17 19.18 -0.26
N SER A 223 -2.96 19.81 -1.40
CA SER A 223 -3.04 21.24 -1.55
C SER A 223 -4.08 21.63 -2.60
N GLY A 224 -4.85 22.68 -2.30
CA GLY A 224 -5.70 23.38 -3.26
C GLY A 224 -7.20 23.09 -3.11
N LYS A 225 -7.98 24.00 -3.69
CA LYS A 225 -9.43 23.91 -3.85
C LYS A 225 -9.75 22.92 -4.96
N SER A 226 -9.50 21.67 -4.77
CA SER A 226 -9.68 20.73 -5.85
C SER A 226 -10.90 19.87 -5.67
N THR A 227 -11.85 20.03 -6.57
CA THR A 227 -12.82 19.01 -6.96
C THR A 227 -12.17 17.91 -7.81
N ALA A 228 -10.89 18.08 -8.19
CA ALA A 228 -10.12 17.07 -8.89
C ALA A 228 -9.20 16.37 -7.89
N TYR A 229 -9.20 15.06 -7.90
CA TYR A 229 -8.45 14.10 -7.08
C TYR A 229 -6.92 14.22 -7.25
N ASN A 230 -6.37 15.38 -6.97
CA ASN A 230 -4.94 15.63 -7.12
C ASN A 230 -4.26 15.45 -5.77
N PHE A 231 -3.47 14.40 -5.66
CA PHE A 231 -2.55 14.19 -4.54
C PHE A 231 -1.32 15.06 -4.76
N PHE A 232 -1.12 16.05 -3.90
CA PHE A 232 0.02 16.95 -3.95
C PHE A 232 0.85 16.76 -2.68
N GLY A 233 1.74 15.83 -2.73
CA GLY A 233 2.83 15.75 -1.78
C GLY A 233 4.15 15.74 -2.53
N PRO A 234 5.28 15.71 -1.83
CA PRO A 234 6.56 15.45 -2.48
C PRO A 234 6.45 14.17 -3.30
N LYS A 235 6.83 14.24 -4.58
CA LYS A 235 6.86 13.10 -5.50
C LYS A 235 8.30 12.65 -5.65
N ILE A 236 8.50 11.35 -5.63
CA ILE A 236 9.78 10.73 -5.95
C ILE A 236 9.65 10.09 -7.32
N GLU A 237 10.54 10.44 -8.23
CA GLU A 237 10.66 9.71 -9.48
C GLU A 237 11.50 8.45 -9.23
N VAL A 238 10.90 7.31 -9.48
CA VAL A 238 11.60 6.01 -9.36
C VAL A 238 12.33 5.77 -10.69
N ASP A 239 13.62 5.46 -10.61
CA ASP A 239 14.42 5.14 -11.77
C ASP A 239 13.84 3.96 -12.54
N ARG A 240 13.71 4.15 -13.85
CA ARG A 240 13.25 3.10 -14.75
C ARG A 240 14.41 2.19 -15.13
N THR A 241 14.14 0.92 -15.15
CA THR A 241 15.10 -0.05 -15.70
C THR A 241 15.36 0.23 -17.19
N PRO A 242 16.51 -0.15 -17.76
CA PRO A 242 16.79 0.01 -19.19
C PRO A 242 15.72 -0.62 -20.10
N THR A 243 15.08 -1.69 -19.64
CA THR A 243 13.98 -2.34 -20.37
C THR A 243 12.72 -1.48 -20.35
N GLN A 244 12.34 -0.93 -19.19
CA GLN A 244 11.21 -0.01 -19.06
C GLN A 244 11.42 1.28 -19.86
N GLN A 245 12.65 1.82 -19.88
CA GLN A 245 12.98 3.00 -20.69
C GLN A 245 12.79 2.74 -22.19
N ARG A 246 13.23 1.57 -22.67
CA ARG A 246 13.01 1.17 -24.09
C ARG A 246 11.54 0.97 -24.41
N GLN A 247 10.77 0.34 -23.53
CA GLN A 247 9.33 0.18 -23.72
C GLN A 247 8.60 1.52 -23.73
N LEU A 248 8.97 2.44 -22.85
CA LEU A 248 8.41 3.78 -22.80
C LEU A 248 8.67 4.53 -24.10
N ALA A 249 9.91 4.52 -24.62
CA ALA A 249 10.24 5.18 -25.87
C ALA A 249 9.39 4.65 -27.05
N VAL A 250 9.15 3.33 -27.11
CA VAL A 250 8.26 2.74 -28.12
C VAL A 250 6.81 3.22 -27.97
N LEU A 251 6.30 3.26 -26.74
CA LEU A 251 4.93 3.71 -26.46
C LEU A 251 4.75 5.20 -26.77
N GLU A 252 5.75 6.03 -26.44
CA GLU A 252 5.75 7.46 -26.76
C GLU A 252 5.72 7.70 -28.28
N ALA A 253 6.51 6.96 -29.04
CA ALA A 253 6.48 7.04 -30.51
C ALA A 253 5.14 6.62 -31.08
N VAL A 254 4.49 5.59 -30.56
CA VAL A 254 3.14 5.16 -30.94
C VAL A 254 2.11 6.25 -30.59
N LYS A 255 2.19 6.82 -29.38
CA LYS A 255 1.32 7.90 -28.93
C LYS A 255 1.43 9.12 -29.84
N GLU A 256 2.65 9.54 -30.18
CA GLU A 256 2.89 10.67 -31.09
C GLU A 256 2.27 10.44 -32.48
N LYS A 257 2.49 9.24 -33.03
CA LYS A 257 1.87 8.86 -34.33
C LYS A 257 0.34 8.90 -34.25
N GLN A 258 -0.26 8.42 -33.17
CA GLN A 258 -1.71 8.46 -32.98
C GLN A 258 -2.22 9.90 -32.77
N GLN A 259 -1.47 10.75 -32.09
CA GLN A 259 -1.81 12.15 -31.88
C GLN A 259 -1.83 12.91 -33.21
N VAL A 260 -0.82 12.70 -34.05
CA VAL A 260 -0.79 13.31 -35.41
C VAL A 260 -1.99 12.86 -36.23
N ALA A 261 -2.36 11.57 -36.19
CA ALA A 261 -3.53 11.06 -36.90
C ALA A 261 -4.84 11.66 -36.34
N LEU A 262 -4.95 11.81 -35.03
CA LEU A 262 -6.10 12.48 -34.40
C LEU A 262 -6.22 13.94 -34.83
N ASP A 263 -5.11 14.69 -34.80
CA ASP A 263 -5.08 16.10 -35.22
C ASP A 263 -5.50 16.27 -36.68
N GLN A 264 -5.08 15.35 -37.56
CA GLN A 264 -5.51 15.34 -38.96
C GLN A 264 -7.02 15.09 -39.12
N ILE A 265 -7.56 14.14 -38.34
CA ILE A 265 -9.01 13.88 -38.34
C ILE A 265 -9.76 15.07 -37.78
N THR A 266 -9.30 15.66 -36.68
CA THR A 266 -9.91 16.84 -36.05
C THR A 266 -9.97 18.02 -37.07
N LYS A 267 -8.85 18.34 -37.71
CA LYS A 267 -8.82 19.38 -38.75
C LYS A 267 -9.80 19.12 -39.92
N ARG A 268 -9.89 17.85 -40.34
CA ARG A 268 -10.83 17.46 -41.42
C ARG A 268 -12.28 17.59 -40.95
N VAL A 269 -12.60 17.21 -39.71
CA VAL A 269 -13.93 17.37 -39.13
C VAL A 269 -14.26 18.85 -38.96
N GLU A 270 -13.35 19.66 -38.46
CA GLU A 270 -13.54 21.11 -38.30
C GLU A 270 -13.76 21.83 -39.64
N SER A 271 -12.95 21.49 -40.64
CA SER A 271 -13.14 22.05 -41.98
C SER A 271 -14.48 21.65 -42.63
N GLY A 272 -14.91 20.41 -42.43
CA GLY A 272 -16.19 19.91 -42.91
C GLY A 272 -17.40 20.37 -42.12
N TYR A 273 -17.20 20.85 -40.86
CA TYR A 273 -18.28 21.27 -39.96
C TYR A 273 -19.05 22.48 -40.51
N VAL A 274 -18.34 23.47 -41.10
CA VAL A 274 -18.94 24.66 -41.68
C VAL A 274 -19.84 24.29 -42.87
N ASP A 275 -19.35 23.40 -43.73
CA ASP A 275 -20.13 22.91 -44.87
C ASP A 275 -21.33 22.09 -44.42
N TRP A 276 -21.15 21.26 -43.42
CA TRP A 276 -22.22 20.47 -42.80
C TRP A 276 -23.31 21.37 -42.18
N VAL A 277 -22.91 22.39 -41.38
CA VAL A 277 -23.84 23.38 -40.82
C VAL A 277 -24.58 24.12 -41.90
N ALA A 278 -23.89 24.55 -42.98
CA ALA A 278 -24.52 25.19 -44.13
C ALA A 278 -25.52 24.25 -44.81
N LEU A 279 -25.17 22.98 -45.00
CA LEU A 279 -26.05 21.96 -45.59
C LEU A 279 -27.29 21.70 -44.73
N ILE A 280 -27.12 21.58 -43.41
CA ILE A 280 -28.22 21.37 -42.48
C ILE A 280 -29.13 22.61 -42.40
N SER A 281 -28.52 23.81 -42.38
CA SER A 281 -29.25 25.06 -42.35
C SER A 281 -30.00 25.32 -43.65
N ALA A 282 -29.45 24.90 -44.80
CA ALA A 282 -30.10 24.98 -46.13
C ALA A 282 -31.19 23.92 -46.34
N ARG A 283 -31.09 22.77 -45.66
CA ARG A 283 -32.19 21.84 -45.50
C ARG A 283 -33.25 22.55 -44.65
N LYS A 284 -34.14 23.30 -45.26
CA LYS A 284 -35.40 23.64 -44.64
C LYS A 284 -35.95 22.34 -44.14
N TYR A 285 -35.98 22.16 -42.82
CA TYR A 285 -36.73 21.09 -42.18
C TYR A 285 -38.21 21.29 -42.54
N ARG A 286 -38.59 20.83 -43.76
CA ARG A 286 -39.95 20.90 -44.21
C ARG A 286 -40.86 19.94 -43.48
N ASP A 287 -40.34 19.03 -42.67
CA ASP A 287 -41.16 17.95 -42.06
C ASP A 287 -40.83 17.59 -40.62
N SER A 288 -40.23 18.49 -39.84
CA SER A 288 -40.35 18.35 -38.38
C SER A 288 -41.49 19.22 -37.87
N THR A 289 -42.68 18.81 -38.16
CA THR A 289 -43.83 19.27 -37.38
C THR A 289 -43.61 18.77 -35.93
N TRP A 290 -43.19 19.67 -35.08
CA TRP A 290 -43.26 19.43 -33.65
C TRP A 290 -44.74 19.33 -33.27
N PHE A 291 -45.20 18.12 -32.98
CA PHE A 291 -46.51 17.93 -32.39
C PHE A 291 -46.39 18.13 -30.89
N ALA A 292 -46.92 19.21 -30.38
CA ALA A 292 -47.10 19.35 -28.95
C ALA A 292 -48.11 18.27 -28.48
N LEU A 293 -47.64 17.38 -27.65
CA LEU A 293 -48.51 16.31 -27.11
C LEU A 293 -49.45 16.93 -26.08
N THR A 294 -50.76 16.72 -26.25
CA THR A 294 -51.74 17.08 -25.24
C THR A 294 -51.64 16.06 -24.07
N PRO A 295 -51.32 16.47 -22.86
CA PRO A 295 -51.22 15.53 -21.76
C PRO A 295 -52.56 14.86 -21.46
N VAL A 296 -52.58 13.53 -21.38
CA VAL A 296 -53.79 12.73 -21.09
C VAL A 296 -54.15 12.82 -19.60
N SER A 297 -53.20 13.15 -18.75
CA SER A 297 -53.43 13.41 -17.33
C SER A 297 -52.43 14.43 -16.77
N GLN A 298 -52.88 15.26 -15.84
CA GLN A 298 -52.10 16.32 -15.19
C GLN A 298 -52.13 16.09 -13.68
N LYS A 299 -51.38 15.12 -13.21
CA LYS A 299 -51.24 14.84 -11.77
C LYS A 299 -49.81 15.02 -11.32
N SER A 300 -49.60 15.89 -10.37
CA SER A 300 -48.33 15.99 -9.63
C SER A 300 -48.32 14.98 -8.48
N VAL A 301 -47.19 14.32 -8.29
CA VAL A 301 -46.96 13.37 -7.18
C VAL A 301 -47.05 14.07 -5.82
N ASN A 302 -46.74 15.37 -5.77
CA ASN A 302 -46.76 16.17 -4.53
C ASN A 302 -47.93 17.17 -4.43
N GLY A 303 -48.99 16.96 -5.19
CA GLY A 303 -50.23 17.78 -5.09
C GLY A 303 -50.12 19.19 -5.69
N ALA A 304 -49.08 19.51 -6.44
CA ALA A 304 -49.01 20.76 -7.19
C ALA A 304 -50.05 20.78 -8.30
N THR A 305 -50.69 21.94 -8.54
CA THR A 305 -51.60 22.13 -9.67
C THR A 305 -50.79 22.34 -10.93
N LEU A 306 -50.96 21.49 -11.92
CA LEU A 306 -50.37 21.60 -13.23
C LEU A 306 -51.37 22.25 -14.19
N THR A 307 -50.94 23.26 -14.91
CA THR A 307 -51.80 23.97 -15.88
C THR A 307 -51.17 23.90 -17.29
N VAL A 308 -51.90 23.41 -18.27
CA VAL A 308 -51.43 23.44 -19.65
C VAL A 308 -51.58 24.86 -20.17
N LEU A 309 -50.47 25.45 -20.64
CA LEU A 309 -50.44 26.78 -21.20
C LEU A 309 -50.92 26.78 -22.66
N ASN A 310 -51.17 27.97 -23.23
CA ASN A 310 -51.62 28.10 -24.61
C ASN A 310 -50.64 27.56 -25.65
N ASP A 311 -49.37 27.43 -25.30
CA ASP A 311 -48.32 26.82 -26.11
C ASP A 311 -48.18 25.31 -25.90
N GLN A 312 -49.12 24.72 -25.10
CA GLN A 312 -49.20 23.32 -24.72
C GLN A 312 -48.05 22.84 -23.78
N SER A 313 -47.24 23.74 -23.19
CA SER A 313 -46.36 23.42 -22.09
C SER A 313 -47.14 23.24 -20.75
N VAL A 314 -46.54 22.51 -19.81
CA VAL A 314 -47.16 22.21 -18.48
C VAL A 314 -46.29 22.78 -17.40
#